data_9b7733b2446ec088fe9aa8779123d657
#
_entry.id   9b7733b2446ec088fe9aa8779123d657
#
_cell.length_a   1.000
_cell.length_b   1.000
_cell.length_c   1.000
_cell.angle_alpha   90.00
_cell.angle_beta   90.00
_cell.angle_gamma   90.00
#
_symmetry.space_group_name_H-M   'P 1'
#
loop_
_entity.id
_entity.type
_entity.pdbx_description
1 polymer ?
#
loop_
_entity_poly.entity_id
_entity_poly.type
_entity_poly.pdbx_seq_one_letter_code
_entity_poly.pdbx_strand_id
1 'polypeptide(L)'
;FFEIVAAPSYADGVVEFFREKKPNLRVLTITPGYAPNLQLTGNRCGYLVQEDKLPPLPKEDEGKWIGKARPDLWDDLIFAWKTAAITKSNAIVLVKDGAAVGIGGGFTNRVDAAEYALKLACEKAKGAVLASDAFFPFPDTVELASREGVCAVIQPGGSIKDEDVFKRAEELGISMFVGGGRTFRH
;
A
#
# COMPACT_ATOMS: atom_id res chain seq x y z
N PHE A 1 3.36 13.92 -13.13
CA PHE A 1 3.97 13.93 -14.47
C PHE A 1 4.28 12.50 -14.91
N PHE A 2 3.88 12.14 -16.13
CA PHE A 2 4.22 10.87 -16.78
C PHE A 2 4.28 11.07 -18.30
N GLU A 3 5.11 10.30 -18.97
CA GLU A 3 5.39 10.43 -20.39
C GLU A 3 4.79 9.29 -21.23
N ILE A 4 4.50 8.16 -20.57
CA ILE A 4 4.01 6.94 -21.22
C ILE A 4 2.84 6.39 -20.41
N VAL A 5 1.78 5.99 -21.10
CA VAL A 5 0.72 5.12 -20.58
C VAL A 5 0.70 3.86 -21.42
N ALA A 6 0.73 2.70 -20.80
CA ALA A 6 0.69 1.42 -21.45
C ALA A 6 -0.39 0.53 -20.84
N ALA A 7 -1.24 -0.05 -21.67
CA ALA A 7 -2.31 -0.96 -21.25
C ALA A 7 -2.59 -2.01 -22.33
N PRO A 8 -3.18 -3.16 -21.99
CA PRO A 8 -3.61 -4.15 -22.98
C PRO A 8 -4.68 -3.64 -23.94
N SER A 9 -5.56 -2.76 -23.44
CA SER A 9 -6.59 -2.11 -24.23
C SER A 9 -7.01 -0.79 -23.55
N TYR A 10 -7.73 0.03 -24.29
CA TYR A 10 -8.31 1.29 -23.82
C TYR A 10 -9.81 1.28 -24.13
N ALA A 11 -10.60 1.83 -23.22
CA ALA A 11 -12.02 2.07 -23.49
C ALA A 11 -12.18 3.15 -24.58
N ASP A 12 -13.35 3.16 -25.23
CA ASP A 12 -13.66 4.12 -26.28
C ASP A 12 -13.51 5.57 -25.76
N GLY A 13 -12.90 6.42 -26.58
CA GLY A 13 -12.66 7.83 -26.28
C GLY A 13 -11.43 8.12 -25.37
N VAL A 14 -10.81 7.13 -24.73
CA VAL A 14 -9.66 7.35 -23.85
C VAL A 14 -8.42 7.81 -24.61
N VAL A 15 -8.15 7.22 -25.76
CA VAL A 15 -6.99 7.59 -26.60
C VAL A 15 -7.17 9.01 -27.14
N GLU A 16 -8.36 9.35 -27.59
CA GLU A 16 -8.74 10.68 -28.06
C GLU A 16 -8.61 11.73 -26.96
N PHE A 17 -9.09 11.41 -25.76
CA PHE A 17 -8.92 12.26 -24.58
C PHE A 17 -7.44 12.55 -24.29
N PHE A 18 -6.58 11.51 -24.31
CA PHE A 18 -5.14 11.73 -24.11
C PHE A 18 -4.52 12.59 -25.21
N ARG A 19 -4.89 12.38 -26.48
CA ARG A 19 -4.39 13.21 -27.59
C ARG A 19 -4.76 14.69 -27.42
N GLU A 20 -5.99 14.95 -26.97
CA GLU A 20 -6.45 16.32 -26.74
C GLU A 20 -5.76 16.97 -25.52
N LYS A 21 -5.75 16.29 -24.38
CA LYS A 21 -5.31 16.88 -23.10
C LYS A 21 -3.80 16.77 -22.86
N LYS A 22 -3.13 15.82 -23.50
CA LYS A 22 -1.71 15.50 -23.28
C LYS A 22 -1.04 15.11 -24.61
N PRO A 23 -0.88 16.05 -25.58
CA PRO A 23 -0.43 15.74 -26.94
C PRO A 23 0.97 15.08 -27.02
N ASN A 24 1.81 15.27 -26.01
CA ASN A 24 3.13 14.66 -25.91
C ASN A 24 3.15 13.31 -25.18
N LEU A 25 2.00 12.85 -24.68
CA LEU A 25 1.90 11.55 -24.00
C LEU A 25 1.96 10.41 -25.02
N ARG A 26 2.86 9.46 -24.77
CA ARG A 26 2.94 8.22 -25.55
C ARG A 26 1.92 7.23 -24.99
N VAL A 27 0.93 6.86 -25.81
CA VAL A 27 -0.08 5.86 -25.46
C VAL A 27 0.26 4.58 -26.22
N LEU A 28 0.57 3.51 -25.49
CA LEU A 28 1.03 2.24 -26.01
C LEU A 28 0.01 1.14 -25.69
N THR A 29 -0.37 0.36 -26.71
CA THR A 29 -1.03 -0.93 -26.48
C THR A 29 0.04 -1.99 -26.34
N ILE A 30 0.04 -2.73 -25.24
CA ILE A 30 0.98 -3.81 -24.96
C ILE A 30 0.24 -5.11 -24.70
N THR A 31 0.68 -6.19 -25.33
CA THR A 31 0.22 -7.52 -24.96
C THR A 31 1.01 -7.96 -23.74
N PRO A 32 0.35 -8.29 -22.59
CA PRO A 32 1.07 -8.85 -21.47
C PRO A 32 1.81 -10.10 -21.90
N GLY A 33 3.14 -10.04 -21.89
CA GLY A 33 3.98 -11.19 -22.13
C GLY A 33 4.12 -12.05 -20.88
N TYR A 34 4.63 -13.27 -21.04
CA TYR A 34 5.10 -14.08 -19.92
C TYR A 34 6.31 -13.35 -19.31
N ALA A 35 6.12 -12.74 -18.13
CA ALA A 35 7.23 -12.20 -17.36
C ALA A 35 7.80 -13.33 -16.49
N PRO A 36 9.12 -13.49 -16.40
CA PRO A 36 9.70 -14.41 -15.43
C PRO A 36 9.30 -13.95 -14.02
N ASN A 37 8.88 -14.90 -13.19
CA ASN A 37 8.46 -14.64 -11.81
C ASN A 37 9.65 -14.33 -10.86
N LEU A 38 10.78 -13.86 -11.40
CA LEU A 38 12.00 -13.60 -10.64
C LEU A 38 12.47 -12.17 -10.88
N GLN A 39 12.63 -11.44 -9.80
CA GLN A 39 13.33 -10.15 -9.78
C GLN A 39 14.77 -10.37 -9.35
N LEU A 40 15.71 -9.86 -10.13
CA LEU A 40 17.14 -9.87 -9.82
C LEU A 40 17.62 -8.46 -9.53
N THR A 41 18.19 -8.27 -8.35
CA THR A 41 18.83 -7.01 -7.96
C THR A 41 20.33 -7.24 -7.81
N GLY A 42 21.13 -6.62 -8.71
CA GLY A 42 22.58 -6.74 -8.67
C GLY A 42 23.20 -5.85 -7.59
N ASN A 43 24.24 -6.35 -6.92
CA ASN A 43 25.11 -5.58 -6.04
C ASN A 43 26.57 -6.02 -6.24
N ARG A 44 27.52 -5.39 -5.55
CA ARG A 44 28.96 -5.71 -5.67
C ARG A 44 29.32 -7.11 -5.25
N CYS A 45 28.47 -7.78 -4.44
CA CYS A 45 28.74 -9.12 -3.88
C CYS A 45 28.00 -10.23 -4.62
N GLY A 46 27.14 -9.89 -5.62
CA GLY A 46 26.35 -10.85 -6.37
C GLY A 46 24.94 -10.35 -6.69
N TYR A 47 23.97 -11.24 -6.68
CA TYR A 47 22.59 -10.94 -7.00
C TYR A 47 21.67 -11.35 -5.84
N LEU A 48 20.73 -10.46 -5.51
CA LEU A 48 19.56 -10.80 -4.72
C LEU A 48 18.48 -11.29 -5.69
N VAL A 49 17.96 -12.48 -5.48
CA VAL A 49 16.91 -13.08 -6.31
C VAL A 49 15.65 -13.21 -5.48
N GLN A 50 14.56 -12.65 -5.96
CA GLN A 50 13.26 -12.67 -5.31
C GLN A 50 12.18 -13.10 -6.30
N GLU A 51 11.21 -13.90 -5.85
CA GLU A 51 10.00 -14.13 -6.65
C GLU A 51 9.25 -12.81 -6.85
N ASP A 52 8.98 -12.43 -8.10
CA ASP A 52 8.14 -11.28 -8.45
C ASP A 52 6.66 -11.74 -8.50
N LYS A 53 6.16 -12.12 -7.33
CA LYS A 53 4.80 -12.61 -7.15
C LYS A 53 4.13 -11.85 -6.01
N LEU A 54 2.98 -11.26 -6.30
CA LEU A 54 2.15 -10.75 -5.22
C LEU A 54 1.62 -11.92 -4.37
N PRO A 55 1.68 -11.84 -3.04
CA PRO A 55 1.03 -12.81 -2.19
C PRO A 55 -0.48 -12.81 -2.44
N PRO A 56 -1.19 -13.88 -2.07
CA PRO A 56 -2.64 -13.91 -2.14
C PRO A 56 -3.26 -12.69 -1.48
N LEU A 57 -4.29 -12.12 -2.10
CA LEU A 57 -5.02 -11.00 -1.51
C LEU A 57 -5.57 -11.38 -0.13
N PRO A 58 -5.47 -10.47 0.86
CA PRO A 58 -6.17 -10.66 2.12
C PRO A 58 -7.66 -10.87 1.86
N LYS A 59 -8.26 -11.77 2.62
CA LYS A 59 -9.70 -11.96 2.63
C LYS A 59 -10.23 -11.63 4.01
N GLU A 60 -11.38 -11.01 4.07
CA GLU A 60 -11.94 -10.52 5.33
C GLU A 60 -12.22 -11.66 6.31
N ASP A 61 -12.63 -12.83 5.82
CA ASP A 61 -12.89 -14.03 6.60
C ASP A 61 -11.64 -14.82 7.02
N GLU A 62 -10.47 -14.50 6.45
CA GLU A 62 -9.18 -15.13 6.79
C GLU A 62 -8.31 -14.31 7.75
N GLY A 63 -8.80 -13.14 8.18
CA GLY A 63 -8.11 -12.25 9.12
C GLY A 63 -8.96 -11.93 10.34
N LYS A 64 -8.51 -10.97 11.13
CA LYS A 64 -9.27 -10.47 12.26
C LYS A 64 -9.30 -8.95 12.32
N TRP A 65 -10.41 -8.41 12.76
CA TRP A 65 -10.54 -7.01 13.12
C TRP A 65 -10.16 -6.79 14.58
N ILE A 66 -9.39 -5.75 14.82
CA ILE A 66 -9.10 -5.18 16.13
C ILE A 66 -9.90 -3.89 16.22
N GLY A 67 -10.65 -3.71 17.31
CA GLY A 67 -11.62 -2.62 17.44
C GLY A 67 -12.87 -2.85 16.58
N LYS A 68 -13.44 -1.77 16.06
CA LYS A 68 -14.67 -1.83 15.25
C LYS A 68 -14.36 -2.29 13.84
N ALA A 69 -15.02 -3.36 13.38
CA ALA A 69 -14.94 -3.78 11.98
C ALA A 69 -15.48 -2.69 11.03
N ARG A 70 -14.80 -2.49 9.89
CA ARG A 70 -15.12 -1.49 8.86
C ARG A 70 -15.14 -2.12 7.47
N PRO A 71 -16.11 -3.04 7.20
CA PRO A 71 -16.25 -3.64 5.88
C PRO A 71 -16.57 -2.60 4.80
N ASP A 72 -17.12 -1.47 5.15
CA ASP A 72 -17.35 -0.33 4.28
C ASP A 72 -16.05 0.28 3.69
N LEU A 73 -14.90 0.03 4.31
CA LEU A 73 -13.58 0.47 3.85
C LEU A 73 -12.75 -0.64 3.20
N TRP A 74 -13.34 -1.82 2.99
CA TRP A 74 -12.59 -2.99 2.53
C TRP A 74 -11.90 -2.77 1.18
N ASP A 75 -12.58 -2.16 0.21
CA ASP A 75 -12.02 -1.90 -1.12
C ASP A 75 -10.79 -0.97 -1.05
N ASP A 76 -10.86 0.08 -0.22
CA ASP A 76 -9.74 0.99 0.00
C ASP A 76 -8.59 0.30 0.74
N LEU A 77 -8.87 -0.54 1.73
CA LEU A 77 -7.86 -1.34 2.44
C LEU A 77 -7.13 -2.30 1.50
N ILE A 78 -7.86 -3.00 0.62
CA ILE A 78 -7.28 -3.90 -0.37
C ILE A 78 -6.48 -3.13 -1.43
N PHE A 79 -6.96 -1.97 -1.85
CA PHE A 79 -6.21 -1.14 -2.78
C PHE A 79 -4.90 -0.61 -2.15
N ALA A 80 -4.97 -0.15 -0.90
CA ALA A 80 -3.80 0.26 -0.14
C ALA A 80 -2.79 -0.88 0.04
N TRP A 81 -3.28 -2.08 0.38
CA TRP A 81 -2.45 -3.28 0.53
C TRP A 81 -1.76 -3.68 -0.78
N LYS A 82 -2.48 -3.71 -1.91
CA LYS A 82 -1.90 -3.98 -3.23
C LYS A 82 -0.80 -2.99 -3.57
N THR A 83 -1.04 -1.72 -3.29
CA THR A 83 -0.07 -0.64 -3.56
C THR A 83 1.15 -0.76 -2.65
N ALA A 84 0.97 -1.10 -1.36
CA ALA A 84 2.08 -1.38 -0.45
C ALA A 84 2.92 -2.58 -0.91
N ALA A 85 2.26 -3.65 -1.40
CA ALA A 85 2.92 -4.86 -1.89
C ALA A 85 3.83 -4.64 -3.11
N ILE A 86 3.58 -3.63 -3.93
CA ILE A 86 4.43 -3.27 -5.07
C ILE A 86 5.39 -2.12 -4.79
N THR A 87 5.28 -1.50 -3.61
CA THR A 87 6.15 -0.41 -3.17
C THR A 87 7.40 -0.98 -2.49
N LYS A 88 8.56 -0.36 -2.73
CA LYS A 88 9.81 -0.79 -2.09
C LYS A 88 9.73 -0.67 -0.56
N SER A 89 10.13 -1.74 0.14
CA SER A 89 10.13 -1.80 1.61
C SER A 89 11.13 -0.82 2.28
N ASN A 90 10.89 -0.29 3.50
CA ASN A 90 9.60 -0.37 4.18
C ASN A 90 8.57 0.51 3.50
N ALA A 91 7.34 0.03 3.35
CA ALA A 91 6.28 0.71 2.62
C ALA A 91 5.04 0.98 3.49
N ILE A 92 4.58 2.22 3.44
CA ILE A 92 3.30 2.66 4.00
C ILE A 92 2.52 3.40 2.91
N VAL A 93 1.26 3.03 2.74
CA VAL A 93 0.39 3.61 1.72
C VAL A 93 -0.92 4.07 2.36
N LEU A 94 -1.33 5.29 2.05
CA LEU A 94 -2.65 5.82 2.39
C LEU A 94 -3.54 5.84 1.16
N VAL A 95 -4.76 5.38 1.34
CA VAL A 95 -5.81 5.41 0.31
C VAL A 95 -7.06 6.06 0.86
N LYS A 96 -7.75 6.81 0.03
CA LYS A 96 -9.04 7.40 0.32
C LYS A 96 -9.85 7.48 -0.97
N ASP A 97 -11.11 7.04 -0.89
CA ASP A 97 -12.07 7.11 -1.99
C ASP A 97 -11.52 6.52 -3.31
N GLY A 98 -10.89 5.35 -3.24
CA GLY A 98 -10.31 4.64 -4.39
C GLY A 98 -9.03 5.26 -4.96
N ALA A 99 -8.40 6.19 -4.26
CA ALA A 99 -7.16 6.85 -4.71
C ALA A 99 -6.04 6.76 -3.67
N ALA A 100 -4.82 6.44 -4.10
CA ALA A 100 -3.64 6.56 -3.26
C ALA A 100 -3.32 8.05 -3.02
N VAL A 101 -3.39 8.49 -1.76
CA VAL A 101 -3.20 9.89 -1.38
C VAL A 101 -1.84 10.15 -0.74
N GLY A 102 -1.14 9.10 -0.30
CA GLY A 102 0.21 9.19 0.25
C GLY A 102 0.94 7.86 0.15
N ILE A 103 2.18 7.86 -0.31
CA ILE A 103 3.02 6.67 -0.43
C ILE A 103 4.39 6.99 0.13
N GLY A 104 4.80 6.26 1.16
CA GLY A 104 6.16 6.22 1.68
C GLY A 104 6.77 4.86 1.39
N GLY A 105 7.86 4.82 0.65
CA GLY A 105 8.52 3.55 0.28
C GLY A 105 10.02 3.67 0.20
N GLY A 106 10.72 2.57 0.46
CA GLY A 106 12.18 2.51 0.47
C GLY A 106 12.84 3.11 1.71
N PHE A 107 12.08 3.26 2.79
CA PHE A 107 12.60 3.80 4.05
C PHE A 107 13.30 2.73 4.89
N THR A 108 14.26 3.15 5.71
CA THR A 108 15.00 2.26 6.61
C THR A 108 14.18 1.79 7.80
N ASN A 109 13.18 2.57 8.20
CA ASN A 109 12.23 2.20 9.23
C ASN A 109 10.79 2.54 8.80
N ARG A 110 9.81 1.96 9.50
CA ARG A 110 8.41 2.05 9.11
C ARG A 110 7.74 3.33 9.54
N VAL A 111 8.16 3.90 10.67
CA VAL A 111 7.60 5.15 11.15
C VAL A 111 7.94 6.31 10.23
N ASP A 112 9.17 6.39 9.70
CA ASP A 112 9.55 7.43 8.74
C ASP A 112 8.79 7.28 7.42
N ALA A 113 8.54 6.03 6.98
CA ALA A 113 7.67 5.78 5.82
C ALA A 113 6.25 6.30 6.05
N ALA A 114 5.72 6.10 7.27
CA ALA A 114 4.40 6.61 7.65
C ALA A 114 4.36 8.14 7.72
N GLU A 115 5.34 8.76 8.36
CA GLU A 115 5.46 10.22 8.43
C GLU A 115 5.48 10.84 7.03
N TYR A 116 6.27 10.27 6.14
CA TYR A 116 6.36 10.75 4.77
C TYR A 116 5.05 10.57 3.99
N ALA A 117 4.42 9.41 4.09
CA ALA A 117 3.14 9.13 3.44
C ALA A 117 2.03 10.08 3.94
N LEU A 118 1.94 10.30 5.26
CA LEU A 118 0.99 11.22 5.89
C LEU A 118 1.25 12.68 5.47
N LYS A 119 2.50 13.08 5.41
CA LYS A 119 2.90 14.41 4.91
C LYS A 119 2.44 14.65 3.46
N LEU A 120 2.57 13.64 2.60
CA LEU A 120 2.08 13.73 1.21
C LEU A 120 0.55 13.79 1.13
N ALA A 121 -0.13 13.02 1.97
CA ALA A 121 -1.59 12.98 2.02
C ALA A 121 -2.19 14.32 2.50
N CYS A 122 -1.50 15.04 3.37
CA CYS A 122 -1.97 16.30 3.97
C CYS A 122 -3.40 16.11 4.55
N GLU A 123 -4.31 17.03 4.28
CA GLU A 123 -5.70 16.97 4.74
C GLU A 123 -6.47 15.73 4.27
N LYS A 124 -6.01 15.06 3.22
CA LYS A 124 -6.61 13.82 2.72
C LYS A 124 -6.34 12.62 3.64
N ALA A 125 -5.38 12.72 4.57
CA ALA A 125 -5.15 11.69 5.60
C ALA A 125 -6.38 11.48 6.48
N LYS A 126 -7.15 12.52 6.73
CA LYS A 126 -8.39 12.43 7.51
C LYS A 126 -9.43 11.55 6.83
N GLY A 127 -9.79 10.46 7.51
CA GLY A 127 -10.69 9.45 6.99
C GLY A 127 -10.09 8.50 5.97
N ALA A 128 -8.80 8.58 5.68
CA ALA A 128 -8.09 7.62 4.84
C ALA A 128 -7.87 6.29 5.57
N VAL A 129 -7.58 5.26 4.80
CA VAL A 129 -7.05 3.98 5.30
C VAL A 129 -5.54 3.92 5.08
N LEU A 130 -4.85 3.10 5.88
CA LEU A 130 -3.40 2.91 5.82
C LEU A 130 -3.07 1.42 5.67
N ALA A 131 -2.19 1.08 4.74
CA ALA A 131 -1.62 -0.26 4.61
C ALA A 131 -0.12 -0.26 4.88
N SER A 132 0.37 -1.33 5.52
CA SER A 132 1.78 -1.60 5.74
C SER A 132 2.20 -2.90 5.06
N ASP A 133 3.38 -2.92 4.44
CA ASP A 133 4.00 -4.11 3.82
C ASP A 133 4.40 -5.20 4.82
N ALA A 134 4.45 -4.87 6.12
CA ALA A 134 4.71 -5.82 7.22
C ALA A 134 4.08 -5.32 8.53
N PHE A 135 4.29 -6.11 9.61
CA PHE A 135 3.80 -5.78 10.95
C PHE A 135 4.41 -4.49 11.53
N PHE A 136 3.72 -3.89 12.46
CA PHE A 136 4.23 -2.79 13.26
C PHE A 136 5.06 -3.33 14.44
N PRO A 137 6.35 -2.94 14.54
CA PRO A 137 7.17 -3.37 15.67
C PRO A 137 6.82 -2.66 16.98
N PHE A 138 6.19 -1.49 16.90
CA PHE A 138 5.79 -0.64 18.02
C PHE A 138 4.48 0.11 17.68
N PRO A 139 3.78 0.67 18.69
CA PRO A 139 2.54 1.42 18.48
C PRO A 139 2.71 2.80 17.81
N ASP A 140 3.92 3.29 17.66
CA ASP A 140 4.28 4.62 17.16
C ASP A 140 3.60 4.97 15.83
N THR A 141 3.61 4.05 14.88
CA THR A 141 2.96 4.23 13.57
C THR A 141 1.44 4.36 13.70
N VAL A 142 0.82 3.59 14.60
CA VAL A 142 -0.63 3.66 14.86
C VAL A 142 -0.99 4.98 15.54
N GLU A 143 -0.16 5.44 16.49
CA GLU A 143 -0.33 6.73 17.16
C GLU A 143 -0.24 7.90 16.18
N LEU A 144 0.74 7.84 15.28
CA LEU A 144 0.91 8.83 14.23
C LEU A 144 -0.30 8.85 13.29
N ALA A 145 -0.73 7.68 12.81
CA ALA A 145 -1.90 7.53 11.95
C ALA A 145 -3.18 8.09 12.60
N SER A 146 -3.40 7.80 13.89
CA SER A 146 -4.52 8.33 14.65
C SER A 146 -4.51 9.85 14.74
N ARG A 147 -3.35 10.43 15.01
CA ARG A 147 -3.17 11.87 15.14
C ARG A 147 -3.53 12.62 13.87
N GLU A 148 -3.22 12.03 12.73
CA GLU A 148 -3.53 12.58 11.40
C GLU A 148 -4.93 12.19 10.89
N GLY A 149 -5.74 11.48 11.70
CA GLY A 149 -7.13 11.17 11.41
C GLY A 149 -7.35 10.00 10.45
N VAL A 150 -6.37 9.10 10.31
CA VAL A 150 -6.55 7.81 9.63
C VAL A 150 -7.59 6.99 10.39
N CYS A 151 -8.54 6.38 9.68
CA CYS A 151 -9.67 5.71 10.30
C CYS A 151 -9.54 4.18 10.33
N ALA A 152 -8.74 3.59 9.45
CA ALA A 152 -8.51 2.15 9.45
C ALA A 152 -7.10 1.80 8.95
N VAL A 153 -6.61 0.66 9.40
CA VAL A 153 -5.28 0.13 9.08
C VAL A 153 -5.38 -1.33 8.65
N ILE A 154 -4.57 -1.74 7.68
CA ILE A 154 -4.33 -3.15 7.35
C ILE A 154 -2.84 -3.48 7.48
N GLN A 155 -2.55 -4.58 8.18
CA GLN A 155 -1.19 -5.11 8.37
C GLN A 155 -1.22 -6.61 8.62
N PRO A 156 -0.11 -7.35 8.30
CA PRO A 156 -0.11 -8.81 8.40
C PRO A 156 -0.01 -9.36 9.83
N GLY A 157 0.43 -8.57 10.81
CA GLY A 157 0.75 -9.07 12.14
C GLY A 157 2.03 -9.95 12.18
N GLY A 158 2.25 -10.61 13.29
CA GLY A 158 3.40 -11.50 13.52
C GLY A 158 4.59 -10.84 14.22
N SER A 159 4.35 -9.72 14.91
CA SER A 159 5.29 -9.13 15.86
C SER A 159 5.12 -9.71 17.26
N ILE A 160 6.20 -9.78 18.02
CA ILE A 160 6.15 -10.07 19.48
C ILE A 160 5.34 -8.97 20.21
N LYS A 161 5.25 -7.77 19.62
CA LYS A 161 4.57 -6.60 20.16
C LYS A 161 3.15 -6.40 19.61
N ASP A 162 2.60 -7.39 18.92
CA ASP A 162 1.26 -7.26 18.33
C ASP A 162 0.19 -6.90 19.39
N GLU A 163 0.26 -7.48 20.59
CA GLU A 163 -0.69 -7.19 21.67
C GLU A 163 -0.65 -5.71 22.09
N ASP A 164 0.54 -5.13 22.22
CA ASP A 164 0.72 -3.71 22.55
C ASP A 164 0.16 -2.82 21.44
N VAL A 165 0.43 -3.17 20.18
CA VAL A 165 -0.06 -2.46 18.98
C VAL A 165 -1.59 -2.53 18.88
N PHE A 166 -2.18 -3.71 19.08
CA PHE A 166 -3.63 -3.92 19.00
C PHE A 166 -4.36 -3.16 20.08
N LYS A 167 -3.89 -3.27 21.32
CA LYS A 167 -4.44 -2.52 22.46
C LYS A 167 -4.40 -1.01 22.18
N ARG A 168 -3.29 -0.53 21.64
CA ARG A 168 -3.14 0.89 21.33
C ARG A 168 -4.06 1.35 20.21
N ALA A 169 -4.29 0.52 19.19
CA ALA A 169 -5.25 0.81 18.13
C ALA A 169 -6.68 0.94 18.67
N GLU A 170 -7.08 0.03 19.57
CA GLU A 170 -8.39 0.09 20.23
C GLU A 170 -8.55 1.34 21.09
N GLU A 171 -7.56 1.68 21.92
CA GLU A 171 -7.56 2.88 22.76
C GLU A 171 -7.71 4.17 21.94
N LEU A 172 -7.10 4.20 20.74
CA LEU A 172 -7.15 5.34 19.82
C LEU A 172 -8.39 5.34 18.91
N GLY A 173 -9.21 4.28 18.96
CA GLY A 173 -10.40 4.14 18.11
C GLY A 173 -10.10 3.89 16.64
N ILE A 174 -8.88 3.44 16.31
CA ILE A 174 -8.52 3.01 14.95
C ILE A 174 -8.99 1.58 14.72
N SER A 175 -9.72 1.36 13.62
CA SER A 175 -10.06 0.02 13.17
C SER A 175 -8.81 -0.61 12.53
N MET A 176 -8.39 -1.79 12.98
CA MET A 176 -7.23 -2.47 12.38
C MET A 176 -7.63 -3.86 11.89
N PHE A 177 -7.39 -4.11 10.61
CA PHE A 177 -7.47 -5.45 10.05
C PHE A 177 -6.09 -6.11 10.09
N VAL A 178 -6.03 -7.27 10.71
CA VAL A 178 -4.81 -8.10 10.80
C VAL A 178 -4.98 -9.31 9.92
N GLY A 179 -4.29 -9.33 8.79
CA GLY A 179 -4.40 -10.40 7.81
C GLY A 179 -3.53 -10.15 6.58
N GLY A 180 -3.51 -11.15 5.69
CA GLY A 180 -2.61 -11.17 4.57
C GLY A 180 -1.18 -11.57 4.96
N GLY A 181 -0.30 -11.66 4.00
CA GLY A 181 1.11 -11.97 4.18
C GLY A 181 2.00 -10.73 4.22
N ARG A 182 3.24 -10.91 4.68
CA ARG A 182 4.28 -9.88 4.48
C ARG A 182 4.57 -9.74 2.99
N THR A 183 4.71 -8.50 2.55
CA THR A 183 4.89 -8.17 1.12
C THR A 183 6.22 -7.46 0.86
N PHE A 184 7.29 -7.89 1.53
CA PHE A 184 8.61 -7.28 1.38
C PHE A 184 9.08 -7.27 -0.08
N ARG A 185 9.45 -6.06 -0.54
CA ARG A 185 10.03 -5.83 -1.86
C ARG A 185 11.35 -5.07 -1.71
N HIS A 186 12.43 -5.72 -2.06
CA HIS A 186 13.81 -5.20 -1.91
C HIS A 186 14.43 -4.79 -3.25
#